data_09b81dd336ca2b043d143742c161f1ce
#
_entry.id   09b81dd336ca2b043d143742c161f1ce
#
_cell.length_a   1.000
_cell.length_b   1.000
_cell.length_c   1.000
_cell.angle_alpha   90.00
_cell.angle_beta   90.00
_cell.angle_gamma   90.00
#
_symmetry.space_group_name_H-M   'P 1'
#
loop_
_entity.id
_entity.type
_entity.pdbx_description
1 polymer ?
#
loop_
_entity_poly.entity_id
_entity_poly.type
_entity_poly.pdbx_seq_one_letter_code
_entity_poly.pdbx_strand_id
1 'polypeptide(L)'
;ITAEYRQRLAAEGNPCKLIFVTPDYYEERPKACMGGWASVFLDITPDGTALPCHSARQLPVQFPNVREHSLRHIWYESFGFNRYRGDAWMPEPCRSCEDKERDHGGCRCQAFLLTGDADATDPVCAKSARHDLILAARRQAEEAPLGLDALTWRNQRASRLICKA
;
A
#
# COMPACT_ATOMS: atom_id res chain seq x y z
N ILE A 1 0.01 13.35 -21.02
CA ILE A 1 1.04 12.35 -21.37
C ILE A 1 0.44 10.94 -21.33
N THR A 2 -0.01 10.40 -20.17
CA THR A 2 -0.50 9.00 -20.09
C THR A 2 -1.69 8.72 -21.00
N ALA A 3 -2.65 9.66 -21.11
CA ALA A 3 -3.81 9.53 -21.98
C ALA A 3 -3.41 9.47 -23.46
N GLU A 4 -2.47 10.31 -23.87
CA GLU A 4 -1.95 10.33 -25.23
C GLU A 4 -1.26 9.01 -25.60
N TYR A 5 -0.44 8.46 -24.71
CA TYR A 5 0.21 7.17 -24.94
C TYR A 5 -0.81 6.02 -25.01
N ARG A 6 -1.86 6.03 -24.19
CA ARG A 6 -2.95 5.03 -24.30
C ARG A 6 -3.67 5.11 -25.64
N GLN A 7 -3.99 6.32 -26.10
CA GLN A 7 -4.61 6.53 -27.42
C GLN A 7 -3.70 6.07 -28.55
N ARG A 8 -2.40 6.38 -28.49
CA ARG A 8 -1.44 5.96 -29.48
C ARG A 8 -1.32 4.43 -29.53
N LEU A 9 -1.15 3.76 -28.39
CA LEU A 9 -1.09 2.30 -28.31
C LEU A 9 -2.35 1.65 -28.88
N ALA A 10 -3.52 2.20 -28.59
CA ALA A 10 -4.79 1.73 -29.14
C ALA A 10 -4.87 1.92 -30.66
N ALA A 11 -4.43 3.07 -31.18
CA ALA A 11 -4.40 3.36 -32.62
C ALA A 11 -3.43 2.45 -33.39
N GLU A 12 -2.33 2.05 -32.76
CA GLU A 12 -1.34 1.12 -33.30
C GLU A 12 -1.77 -0.35 -33.17
N GLY A 13 -2.95 -0.65 -32.61
CA GLY A 13 -3.40 -2.02 -32.31
C GLY A 13 -2.51 -2.75 -31.32
N ASN A 14 -1.73 -2.03 -30.51
CA ASN A 14 -0.80 -2.59 -29.55
C ASN A 14 -1.56 -3.12 -28.32
N PRO A 15 -1.41 -4.42 -27.96
CA PRO A 15 -2.11 -5.02 -26.81
C PRO A 15 -1.57 -4.56 -25.45
N CYS A 16 -0.51 -3.77 -25.42
CA CYS A 16 0.09 -3.29 -24.19
C CYS A 16 -0.88 -2.39 -23.40
N LYS A 17 -1.12 -2.72 -22.12
CA LYS A 17 -1.93 -1.92 -21.22
C LYS A 17 -1.02 -1.00 -20.40
N LEU A 18 -1.12 0.31 -20.64
CA LEU A 18 -0.43 1.30 -19.83
C LEU A 18 -1.26 1.64 -18.59
N ILE A 19 -0.77 1.26 -17.42
CA ILE A 19 -1.37 1.59 -16.12
C ILE A 19 -0.51 2.67 -15.48
N PHE A 20 -1.13 3.81 -15.17
CA PHE A 20 -0.52 4.87 -14.39
C PHE A 20 -1.03 4.80 -12.96
N VAL A 21 -0.12 4.72 -12.01
CA VAL A 21 -0.43 4.72 -10.58
C VAL A 21 0.10 6.01 -9.98
N THR A 22 -0.80 6.83 -9.45
CA THR A 22 -0.41 8.01 -8.67
C THR A 22 0.11 7.54 -7.31
N PRO A 23 1.31 7.97 -6.89
CA PRO A 23 1.77 7.73 -5.54
C PRO A 23 0.79 8.30 -4.51
N ASP A 24 0.58 7.60 -3.40
CA ASP A 24 -0.39 7.99 -2.38
C ASP A 24 -0.14 9.39 -1.81
N TYR A 25 1.12 9.81 -1.78
CA TYR A 25 1.50 11.17 -1.34
C TYR A 25 0.87 12.32 -2.14
N TYR A 26 0.39 12.05 -3.35
CA TYR A 26 -0.27 13.04 -4.21
C TYR A 26 -1.78 12.86 -4.28
N GLU A 27 -2.32 11.90 -3.54
CA GLU A 27 -3.76 11.73 -3.40
C GLU A 27 -4.31 12.68 -2.32
N GLU A 28 -5.57 13.07 -2.46
CA GLU A 28 -6.26 13.88 -1.45
C GLU A 28 -6.74 13.03 -0.27
N ARG A 29 -6.90 11.74 -0.49
CA ARG A 29 -7.41 10.75 0.47
C ARG A 29 -6.60 9.48 0.39
N PRO A 30 -6.47 8.75 1.50
CA PRO A 30 -5.81 7.46 1.47
C PRO A 30 -6.57 6.48 0.59
N LYS A 31 -5.85 5.61 -0.09
CA LYS A 31 -6.45 4.50 -0.83
C LYS A 31 -6.97 3.46 0.14
N ALA A 32 -8.13 2.89 -0.18
CA ALA A 32 -8.64 1.74 0.54
C ALA A 32 -7.63 0.60 0.49
N CYS A 33 -7.23 0.09 1.66
CA CYS A 33 -6.30 -1.02 1.77
C CYS A 33 -6.91 -2.29 1.16
N MET A 34 -6.61 -2.61 -0.11
CA MET A 34 -7.11 -3.79 -0.81
C MET A 34 -8.65 -3.95 -0.74
N GLY A 35 -9.39 -2.83 -0.73
CA GLY A 35 -10.85 -2.84 -0.53
C GLY A 35 -11.29 -3.13 0.91
N GLY A 36 -10.42 -2.89 1.86
CA GLY A 36 -10.56 -3.18 3.28
C GLY A 36 -9.55 -4.23 3.76
N TRP A 37 -9.23 -4.21 5.05
CA TRP A 37 -8.29 -5.14 5.67
C TRP A 37 -8.74 -6.60 5.53
N ALA A 38 -7.86 -7.48 5.05
CA ALA A 38 -8.13 -8.90 4.84
C ALA A 38 -9.41 -9.17 4.03
N SER A 39 -9.70 -8.32 3.04
CA SER A 39 -10.92 -8.38 2.24
C SER A 39 -10.79 -9.31 1.03
N VAL A 40 -9.70 -9.17 0.27
CA VAL A 40 -9.53 -9.88 -1.02
C VAL A 40 -8.21 -10.63 -1.16
N PHE A 41 -7.31 -10.51 -0.19
CA PHE A 41 -5.94 -10.97 -0.34
C PHE A 41 -5.50 -11.81 0.86
N LEU A 42 -4.79 -12.90 0.58
CA LEU A 42 -4.07 -13.73 1.54
C LEU A 42 -2.73 -14.08 0.92
N ASP A 43 -1.66 -13.68 1.58
CA ASP A 43 -0.28 -14.00 1.23
C ASP A 43 0.28 -15.03 2.20
N ILE A 44 1.08 -15.98 1.70
CA ILE A 44 1.76 -16.97 2.54
C ILE A 44 3.26 -16.82 2.31
N THR A 45 3.94 -16.43 3.37
CA THR A 45 5.39 -16.28 3.33
C THR A 45 6.10 -17.65 3.35
N PRO A 46 7.40 -17.72 2.97
CA PRO A 46 8.14 -18.99 2.92
C PRO A 46 8.20 -19.74 4.25
N ASP A 47 8.10 -19.03 5.38
CA ASP A 47 8.05 -19.62 6.72
C ASP A 47 6.63 -20.11 7.12
N GLY A 48 5.65 -19.93 6.24
CA GLY A 48 4.27 -20.35 6.44
C GLY A 48 3.39 -19.33 7.15
N THR A 49 3.88 -18.13 7.45
CA THR A 49 3.07 -17.06 8.05
C THR A 49 2.05 -16.57 7.03
N ALA A 50 0.78 -16.51 7.41
CA ALA A 50 -0.29 -15.96 6.59
C ALA A 50 -0.51 -14.48 6.88
N LEU A 51 -0.52 -13.67 5.82
CA LEU A 51 -0.66 -12.20 5.91
C LEU A 51 -1.86 -11.73 5.08
N PRO A 52 -2.60 -10.72 5.54
CA PRO A 52 -3.67 -10.10 4.75
C PRO A 52 -3.14 -9.22 3.62
N CYS A 53 -1.85 -8.89 3.63
CA CYS A 53 -1.10 -8.25 2.55
C CYS A 53 0.39 -8.40 2.88
N HIS A 54 1.24 -8.49 1.86
CA HIS A 54 2.69 -8.69 2.04
C HIS A 54 3.36 -7.64 2.94
N SER A 55 2.87 -6.41 2.95
CA SER A 55 3.38 -5.33 3.80
C SER A 55 2.96 -5.47 5.28
N ALA A 56 1.98 -6.31 5.58
CA ALA A 56 1.45 -6.46 6.94
C ALA A 56 2.47 -7.09 7.91
N ARG A 57 3.49 -7.79 7.39
CA ARG A 57 4.57 -8.36 8.21
C ARG A 57 5.29 -7.33 9.09
N GLN A 58 5.25 -6.07 8.74
CA GLN A 58 5.90 -4.98 9.47
C GLN A 58 5.09 -4.49 10.68
N LEU A 59 3.81 -4.87 10.75
CA LEU A 59 2.94 -4.44 11.83
C LEU A 59 3.24 -5.20 13.13
N PRO A 60 3.07 -4.57 14.29
CA PRO A 60 3.15 -5.22 15.60
C PRO A 60 1.89 -6.07 15.88
N VAL A 61 1.56 -6.95 14.94
CA VAL A 61 0.39 -7.83 14.96
C VAL A 61 0.84 -9.27 14.79
N GLN A 62 0.33 -10.15 15.62
CA GLN A 62 0.58 -11.58 15.50
C GLN A 62 -0.24 -12.18 14.37
N PHE A 63 0.43 -12.78 13.39
CA PHE A 63 -0.19 -13.44 12.26
C PHE A 63 -0.09 -14.96 12.39
N PRO A 64 -1.14 -15.70 11.99
CA PRO A 64 -1.17 -17.16 12.10
C PRO A 64 -0.27 -17.83 11.07
N ASN A 65 0.07 -19.10 11.33
CA ASN A 65 0.85 -19.93 10.42
C ASN A 65 -0.03 -21.04 9.79
N VAL A 66 0.11 -21.28 8.49
CA VAL A 66 -0.65 -22.29 7.76
C VAL A 66 -0.28 -23.72 8.14
N ARG A 67 0.83 -23.92 8.85
CA ARG A 67 1.20 -25.24 9.40
C ARG A 67 0.42 -25.59 10.66
N GLU A 68 -0.14 -24.58 11.33
CA GLU A 68 -0.83 -24.72 12.61
C GLU A 68 -2.36 -24.58 12.47
N HIS A 69 -2.79 -23.80 11.48
CA HIS A 69 -4.18 -23.44 11.30
C HIS A 69 -4.66 -23.64 9.87
N SER A 70 -5.92 -24.05 9.71
CA SER A 70 -6.54 -24.11 8.39
C SER A 70 -6.73 -22.72 7.79
N LEU A 71 -6.75 -22.60 6.46
CA LEU A 71 -7.01 -21.33 5.78
C LEU A 71 -8.36 -20.72 6.18
N ARG A 72 -9.36 -21.55 6.44
CA ARG A 72 -10.67 -21.11 6.95
C ARG A 72 -10.53 -20.41 8.31
N HIS A 73 -9.83 -21.04 9.27
CA HIS A 73 -9.57 -20.45 10.57
C HIS A 73 -8.78 -19.13 10.43
N ILE A 74 -7.70 -19.16 9.63
CA ILE A 74 -6.88 -17.97 9.38
C ILE A 74 -7.72 -16.80 8.89
N TRP A 75 -8.56 -17.04 7.88
CA TRP A 75 -9.34 -16.01 7.23
C TRP A 75 -10.47 -15.44 8.09
N TYR A 76 -11.18 -16.28 8.80
CA TYR A 76 -12.41 -15.88 9.51
C TYR A 76 -12.24 -15.66 11.01
N GLU A 77 -11.26 -16.33 11.64
CA GLU A 77 -11.21 -16.43 13.08
C GLU A 77 -9.94 -15.84 13.69
N SER A 78 -8.83 -15.78 12.93
CA SER A 78 -7.56 -15.31 13.48
C SER A 78 -7.57 -13.82 13.81
N PHE A 79 -6.91 -13.47 14.90
CA PHE A 79 -6.79 -12.08 15.36
C PHE A 79 -6.17 -11.17 14.28
N GLY A 80 -5.06 -11.58 13.68
CA GLY A 80 -4.34 -10.76 12.70
C GLY A 80 -5.21 -10.38 11.49
N PHE A 81 -6.07 -11.29 11.03
CA PHE A 81 -6.98 -11.01 9.92
C PHE A 81 -8.21 -10.20 10.33
N ASN A 82 -8.63 -10.27 11.59
CA ASN A 82 -9.79 -9.54 12.10
C ASN A 82 -9.44 -8.19 12.72
N ARG A 83 -8.16 -7.91 13.02
CA ARG A 83 -7.73 -6.73 13.78
C ARG A 83 -8.25 -5.41 13.23
N TYR A 84 -8.30 -5.28 11.90
CA TYR A 84 -8.70 -4.04 11.22
C TYR A 84 -9.88 -4.25 10.25
N ARG A 85 -10.64 -5.33 10.41
CA ARG A 85 -11.90 -5.51 9.66
C ARG A 85 -13.00 -4.64 10.23
N GLY A 86 -13.87 -4.13 9.33
CA GLY A 86 -14.95 -3.22 9.72
C GLY A 86 -14.43 -1.87 10.20
N ASP A 87 -15.21 -1.17 10.99
CA ASP A 87 -14.95 0.19 11.45
C ASP A 87 -14.82 0.33 12.98
N ALA A 88 -15.12 -0.72 13.72
CA ALA A 88 -15.11 -0.68 15.20
C ALA A 88 -13.72 -0.37 15.80
N TRP A 89 -12.64 -0.69 15.09
CA TRP A 89 -11.27 -0.42 15.51
C TRP A 89 -10.85 1.05 15.28
N MET A 90 -11.57 1.78 14.42
CA MET A 90 -11.15 3.11 13.96
C MET A 90 -11.18 4.14 15.10
N PRO A 91 -10.09 4.90 15.31
CA PRO A 91 -10.11 6.07 16.18
C PRO A 91 -10.77 7.27 15.47
N GLU A 92 -11.01 8.34 16.21
CA GLU A 92 -11.34 9.62 15.60
C GLU A 92 -10.08 10.19 14.88
N PRO A 93 -10.27 10.88 13.75
CA PRO A 93 -11.52 11.27 13.10
C PRO A 93 -12.12 10.21 12.15
N CYS A 94 -11.50 9.05 11.98
CA CYS A 94 -11.96 8.03 11.02
C CYS A 94 -13.33 7.45 11.42
N ARG A 95 -13.58 7.23 12.71
CA ARG A 95 -14.82 6.63 13.21
C ARG A 95 -16.07 7.42 12.82
N SER A 96 -16.03 8.73 12.94
CA SER A 96 -17.14 9.62 12.58
C SER A 96 -17.08 10.13 11.12
N CYS A 97 -16.07 9.71 10.35
CA CYS A 97 -15.90 10.18 8.97
C CYS A 97 -16.95 9.58 8.04
N GLU A 98 -17.56 10.42 7.22
CA GLU A 98 -18.50 9.99 6.17
C GLU A 98 -17.84 9.19 5.04
N ASP A 99 -16.52 9.33 4.86
CA ASP A 99 -15.75 8.57 3.86
C ASP A 99 -15.22 7.22 4.39
N LYS A 100 -15.47 6.84 5.63
CA LYS A 100 -14.90 5.65 6.26
C LYS A 100 -15.16 4.33 5.52
N GLU A 101 -16.32 4.22 4.88
CA GLU A 101 -16.67 3.05 4.08
C GLU A 101 -15.99 3.04 2.71
N ARG A 102 -15.47 4.18 2.28
CA ARG A 102 -14.79 4.34 0.99
C ARG A 102 -13.30 4.06 1.10
N ASP A 103 -12.64 4.60 2.12
CA ASP A 103 -11.20 4.48 2.32
C ASP A 103 -10.79 3.42 3.36
N HIS A 104 -11.77 2.91 4.14
CA HIS A 104 -11.56 1.92 5.21
C HIS A 104 -10.46 2.32 6.20
N GLY A 105 -10.31 3.65 6.45
CA GLY A 105 -9.28 4.20 7.32
C GLY A 105 -7.87 4.21 6.70
N GLY A 106 -7.72 3.93 5.41
CA GLY A 106 -6.46 3.92 4.70
C GLY A 106 -5.59 2.69 4.94
N CYS A 107 -4.30 2.80 4.64
CA CYS A 107 -3.34 1.71 4.73
C CYS A 107 -2.70 1.63 6.13
N ARG A 108 -2.97 0.55 6.88
CA ARG A 108 -2.42 0.35 8.24
C ARG A 108 -0.90 0.22 8.24
N CYS A 109 -0.35 -0.43 7.21
CA CYS A 109 1.11 -0.55 7.07
C CYS A 109 1.78 0.81 6.86
N GLN A 110 1.18 1.67 6.05
CA GLN A 110 1.66 3.02 5.81
C GLN A 110 1.53 3.89 7.06
N ALA A 111 0.38 3.83 7.76
CA ALA A 111 0.19 4.52 9.02
C ALA A 111 1.30 4.14 10.02
N PHE A 112 1.54 2.85 10.21
CA PHE A 112 2.59 2.36 11.10
C PHE A 112 3.99 2.82 10.69
N LEU A 113 4.35 2.67 9.42
CA LEU A 113 5.69 3.04 8.94
C LEU A 113 5.99 4.53 9.07
N LEU A 114 4.97 5.38 8.92
CA LEU A 114 5.14 6.83 8.98
C LEU A 114 5.00 7.40 10.39
N THR A 115 4.23 6.75 11.28
CA THR A 115 3.91 7.31 12.60
C THR A 115 4.41 6.47 13.77
N GLY A 116 4.76 5.20 13.53
CA GLY A 116 5.05 4.23 14.58
C GLY A 116 3.79 3.62 15.22
N ASP A 117 2.59 4.03 14.77
CA ASP A 117 1.31 3.58 15.30
C ASP A 117 0.41 3.07 14.16
N ALA A 118 0.06 1.79 14.22
CA ALA A 118 -0.80 1.15 13.21
C ALA A 118 -2.28 1.54 13.36
N ASP A 119 -2.69 2.06 14.50
CA ASP A 119 -4.05 2.53 14.76
C ASP A 119 -4.24 4.02 14.38
N ALA A 120 -3.15 4.75 14.15
CA ALA A 120 -3.21 6.16 13.74
C ALA A 120 -4.01 6.35 12.44
N THR A 121 -4.65 7.51 12.30
CA THR A 121 -5.20 7.93 11.02
C THR A 121 -4.09 8.00 9.98
N ASP A 122 -4.30 7.38 8.80
CA ASP A 122 -3.32 7.37 7.72
C ASP A 122 -2.87 8.81 7.40
N PRO A 123 -1.55 9.11 7.42
CA PRO A 123 -1.03 10.45 7.16
C PRO A 123 -1.41 11.04 5.79
N VAL A 124 -1.75 10.22 4.81
CA VAL A 124 -2.26 10.71 3.50
C VAL A 124 -3.60 11.45 3.68
N CYS A 125 -4.42 11.04 4.65
CA CYS A 125 -5.66 11.74 4.95
C CYS A 125 -5.40 13.15 5.47
N ALA A 126 -6.01 14.16 4.85
CA ALA A 126 -5.89 15.56 5.29
C ALA A 126 -6.43 15.80 6.72
N LYS A 127 -7.28 14.88 7.23
CA LYS A 127 -7.79 14.92 8.62
C LYS A 127 -6.82 14.29 9.63
N SER A 128 -5.71 13.70 9.17
CA SER A 128 -4.70 13.10 10.05
C SER A 128 -3.92 14.17 10.81
N ALA A 129 -3.73 13.96 12.10
CA ALA A 129 -2.83 14.81 12.92
C ALA A 129 -1.37 14.76 12.43
N ARG A 130 -1.02 13.80 11.59
CA ARG A 130 0.33 13.62 11.02
C ARG A 130 0.37 13.85 9.51
N HIS A 131 -0.61 14.58 8.96
CA HIS A 131 -0.61 14.95 7.54
C HIS A 131 0.60 15.81 7.14
N ASP A 132 1.20 16.51 8.10
CA ASP A 132 2.45 17.27 7.94
C ASP A 132 3.59 16.44 7.33
N LEU A 133 3.66 15.13 7.62
CA LEU A 133 4.66 14.21 7.05
C LEU A 133 4.53 14.12 5.53
N ILE A 134 3.31 14.05 5.02
CA ILE A 134 3.04 13.98 3.57
C ILE A 134 3.36 15.30 2.89
N LEU A 135 2.97 16.41 3.52
CA LEU A 135 3.30 17.75 3.00
C LEU A 135 4.82 17.99 2.96
N ALA A 136 5.54 17.53 3.98
CA ALA A 136 7.00 17.61 4.01
C ALA A 136 7.64 16.76 2.89
N ALA A 137 7.17 15.54 2.67
CA ALA A 137 7.66 14.67 1.59
C ALA A 137 7.39 15.26 0.20
N ARG A 138 6.23 15.90 -0.02
CA ARG A 138 5.91 16.61 -1.26
C ARG A 138 6.89 17.76 -1.51
N ARG A 139 7.11 18.62 -0.52
CA ARG A 139 8.07 19.73 -0.62
C ARG A 139 9.47 19.22 -0.96
N GLN A 140 9.92 18.18 -0.25
CA GLN A 140 11.24 17.59 -0.53
C GLN A 140 11.35 17.06 -1.95
N ALA A 141 10.30 16.45 -2.49
CA ALA A 141 10.28 15.96 -3.88
C ALA A 141 10.29 17.09 -4.91
N GLU A 142 9.67 18.23 -4.60
CA GLU A 142 9.68 19.42 -5.46
C GLU A 142 11.04 20.14 -5.45
N GLU A 143 11.71 20.16 -4.31
CA GLU A 143 13.02 20.80 -4.12
C GLU A 143 14.18 19.95 -4.65
N ALA A 144 14.01 18.63 -4.75
CA ALA A 144 15.02 17.72 -5.27
C ALA A 144 14.86 17.57 -6.79
N PRO A 145 15.64 18.30 -7.63
CA PRO A 145 15.60 18.07 -9.06
C PRO A 145 16.04 16.62 -9.32
N LEU A 146 15.19 15.85 -9.97
CA LEU A 146 15.57 14.56 -10.53
C LEU A 146 16.66 14.81 -11.57
N GLY A 147 17.91 14.73 -11.15
CA GLY A 147 19.02 14.61 -12.08
C GLY A 147 18.82 13.31 -12.83
N LEU A 148 18.45 13.39 -14.09
CA LEU A 148 18.35 12.20 -14.98
C LEU A 148 19.66 11.40 -14.98
N ASP A 149 20.77 12.06 -14.67
CA ASP A 149 22.11 11.46 -14.54
C ASP A 149 22.21 10.51 -13.32
N ALA A 150 21.32 10.61 -12.35
CA ALA A 150 21.25 9.70 -11.20
C ALA A 150 20.45 8.41 -11.53
N LEU A 151 19.77 8.32 -12.67
CA LEU A 151 19.04 7.14 -13.07
C LEU A 151 19.96 6.10 -13.69
N THR A 152 20.20 5.03 -12.97
CA THR A 152 20.89 3.87 -13.53
C THR A 152 19.91 3.04 -14.34
N TRP A 153 19.96 3.15 -15.66
CA TRP A 153 19.14 2.35 -16.55
C TRP A 153 19.59 0.88 -16.53
N ARG A 154 18.69 -0.01 -16.15
CA ARG A 154 18.90 -1.45 -16.34
C ARG A 154 18.84 -1.75 -17.84
N ASN A 155 19.97 -2.07 -18.41
CA ASN A 155 20.05 -2.60 -19.76
C ASN A 155 20.36 -4.12 -19.70
N GLN A 156 20.22 -4.81 -20.85
CA GLN A 156 20.50 -6.25 -20.93
C GLN A 156 21.93 -6.65 -20.50
N ARG A 157 22.88 -5.74 -20.62
CA ARG A 157 24.29 -5.95 -20.22
C ARG A 157 24.42 -5.97 -18.68
N ALA A 158 23.79 -5.02 -17.99
CA ALA A 158 23.78 -4.97 -16.53
C ALA A 158 23.03 -6.17 -15.91
N SER A 159 21.94 -6.63 -16.54
CA SER A 159 21.21 -7.81 -16.08
C SER A 159 22.05 -9.10 -16.17
N ARG A 160 22.93 -9.24 -17.16
CA ARG A 160 23.82 -10.40 -17.31
C ARG A 160 24.94 -10.45 -16.27
N LEU A 161 25.33 -9.33 -15.69
CA LEU A 161 26.36 -9.26 -14.64
C LEU A 161 25.82 -9.70 -13.27
N ILE A 162 24.53 -9.47 -13.02
CA ILE A 162 23.86 -9.86 -11.75
C ILE A 162 23.59 -11.36 -11.70
N CYS A 163 23.38 -12.01 -12.85
CA CYS A 163 23.13 -13.47 -12.91
C CYS A 163 24.42 -14.32 -12.91
N LYS A 164 25.58 -13.75 -12.76
CA LYS A 164 26.88 -14.46 -12.72
C LYS A 164 27.60 -14.39 -11.35
N ALA A 165 26.99 -13.76 -10.36
CA ALA A 165 27.41 -13.78 -8.97
C ALA A 165 26.50 -14.67 -8.14
#